data_e1e30801fd2b99f08fb697fc3843ce52
#
_entry.id   e1e30801fd2b99f08fb697fc3843ce52
#
_cell.length_a   1.000
_cell.length_b   1.000
_cell.length_c   1.000
_cell.angle_alpha   90.00
_cell.angle_beta   90.00
_cell.angle_gamma   90.00
#
_symmetry.space_group_name_H-M   'P 1'
#
loop_
_entity.id
_entity.type
_entity.pdbx_description
1 polymer ?
#
loop_
_entity_poly.entity_id
_entity_poly.type
_entity_poly.pdbx_seq_one_letter_code
_entity_poly.pdbx_strand_id
1 'polypeptide(L)'
;MAHEPITQDLLLEWFLALETPEGFRAELIEGEIVVTPPPDGDHEDCIELIVDQMYRGSATRMQFSGNKGLKLKNADGLLADHVIPDGTFAPRTSRLYRGAEPWMPCDGVSLVLEVTSSKPRADREAKRHGYARGGIPFYLLVDRQESSITLFSDPGQDDYRQHCTVAFGKPLTLPAPFSFDLDTADFL
;
A
#
# COMPACT_ATOMS: atom_id res chain seq x y z
N MET A 1 -9.97 39.44 2.43
CA MET A 1 -9.13 38.81 3.46
C MET A 1 -8.27 37.78 2.74
N ALA A 2 -6.95 37.98 2.74
CA ALA A 2 -6.03 36.99 2.17
C ALA A 2 -6.03 35.78 3.09
N HIS A 3 -6.38 34.60 2.59
CA HIS A 3 -6.15 33.37 3.32
C HIS A 3 -4.63 33.17 3.42
N GLU A 4 -4.12 33.12 4.65
CA GLU A 4 -2.74 32.64 4.84
C GLU A 4 -2.65 31.21 4.28
N PRO A 5 -1.60 30.88 3.52
CA PRO A 5 -1.41 29.52 3.04
C PRO A 5 -1.28 28.59 4.23
N ILE A 6 -2.01 27.48 4.21
CA ILE A 6 -1.90 26.41 5.21
C ILE A 6 -0.46 25.90 5.17
N THR A 7 0.24 25.97 6.28
CA THR A 7 1.58 25.40 6.38
C THR A 7 1.51 23.87 6.43
N GLN A 8 2.56 23.19 5.96
CA GLN A 8 2.60 21.73 5.97
C GLN A 8 2.49 21.15 7.41
N ASP A 9 3.09 21.82 8.38
CA ASP A 9 3.01 21.40 9.78
C ASP A 9 1.58 21.50 10.33
N LEU A 10 0.85 22.54 9.98
CA LEU A 10 -0.54 22.72 10.37
C LEU A 10 -1.45 21.68 9.70
N LEU A 11 -1.19 21.34 8.45
CA LEU A 11 -1.93 20.31 7.73
C LEU A 11 -1.71 18.93 8.38
N LEU A 12 -0.47 18.61 8.74
CA LEU A 12 -0.15 17.37 9.45
C LEU A 12 -0.82 17.32 10.83
N GLU A 13 -0.80 18.42 11.59
CA GLU A 13 -1.48 18.52 12.87
C GLU A 13 -2.98 18.25 12.72
N TRP A 14 -3.63 18.90 11.75
CA TRP A 14 -5.06 18.69 11.47
C TRP A 14 -5.35 17.25 11.05
N PHE A 15 -4.51 16.68 10.19
CA PHE A 15 -4.65 15.29 9.76
C PHE A 15 -4.56 14.32 10.95
N LEU A 16 -3.57 14.49 11.83
CA LEU A 16 -3.38 13.61 12.99
C LEU A 16 -4.49 13.78 14.05
N ALA A 17 -5.15 14.93 14.11
CA ALA A 17 -6.29 15.21 14.98
C ALA A 17 -7.65 14.88 14.36
N LEU A 18 -7.69 14.44 13.08
CA LEU A 18 -8.92 14.20 12.36
C LEU A 18 -9.66 12.97 12.92
N GLU A 19 -10.90 13.18 13.35
CA GLU A 19 -11.82 12.10 13.69
C GLU A 19 -12.64 11.71 12.44
N THR A 20 -12.61 10.44 12.07
CA THR A 20 -13.41 9.92 10.97
C THR A 20 -14.60 9.10 11.49
N PRO A 21 -15.70 8.99 10.74
CA PRO A 21 -16.77 8.05 11.08
C PRO A 21 -16.23 6.62 11.17
N GLU A 22 -16.93 5.79 11.94
CA GLU A 22 -16.54 4.39 12.12
C GLU A 22 -16.34 3.66 10.76
N GLY A 23 -15.22 2.96 10.62
CA GLY A 23 -14.82 2.23 9.42
C GLY A 23 -14.20 3.10 8.31
N PHE A 24 -14.29 4.43 8.38
CA PHE A 24 -13.60 5.31 7.43
C PHE A 24 -12.12 5.46 7.78
N ARG A 25 -11.28 5.56 6.75
CA ARG A 25 -9.84 5.81 6.89
C ARG A 25 -9.49 7.19 6.33
N ALA A 26 -8.57 7.88 6.99
CA ALA A 26 -7.98 9.11 6.48
C ALA A 26 -6.50 8.89 6.18
N GLU A 27 -6.05 9.40 5.06
CA GLU A 27 -4.67 9.36 4.59
C GLU A 27 -4.22 10.77 4.22
N LEU A 28 -2.94 11.06 4.32
CA LEU A 28 -2.33 12.31 3.86
C LEU A 28 -1.39 11.97 2.71
N ILE A 29 -1.77 12.36 1.50
CA ILE A 29 -1.08 11.98 0.26
C ILE A 29 -0.80 13.25 -0.54
N GLU A 30 0.47 13.52 -0.82
CA GLU A 30 0.91 14.70 -1.61
C GLU A 30 0.29 16.03 -1.13
N GLY A 31 0.13 16.16 0.21
CA GLY A 31 -0.42 17.37 0.82
C GLY A 31 -1.95 17.45 0.80
N GLU A 32 -2.65 16.38 0.45
CA GLU A 32 -4.11 16.29 0.49
C GLU A 32 -4.58 15.26 1.51
N ILE A 33 -5.62 15.61 2.28
CA ILE A 33 -6.28 14.66 3.19
C ILE A 33 -7.35 13.92 2.40
N VAL A 34 -7.17 12.61 2.26
CA VAL A 34 -8.11 11.73 1.56
C VAL A 34 -8.84 10.86 2.57
N VAL A 35 -10.18 10.89 2.55
CA VAL A 35 -11.01 10.06 3.42
C VAL A 35 -11.76 9.04 2.59
N THR A 36 -11.60 7.76 2.92
CA THR A 36 -12.20 6.65 2.19
C THR A 36 -13.18 5.86 3.07
N PRO A 37 -14.34 5.43 2.50
CA PRO A 37 -15.29 4.59 3.22
C PRO A 37 -14.74 3.17 3.41
N PRO A 38 -15.40 2.33 4.22
CA PRO A 38 -15.10 0.91 4.31
C PRO A 38 -15.14 0.24 2.93
N PRO A 39 -14.24 -0.72 2.67
CA PRO A 39 -14.24 -1.50 1.43
C PRO A 39 -15.45 -2.44 1.34
N ASP A 40 -15.75 -2.89 0.13
CA ASP A 40 -16.75 -3.95 -0.13
C ASP A 40 -16.18 -5.36 0.10
N GLY A 41 -17.06 -6.39 0.07
CA GLY A 41 -16.67 -7.76 0.33
C GLY A 41 -15.71 -8.34 -0.71
N ASP A 42 -15.86 -7.98 -1.99
CA ASP A 42 -14.98 -8.47 -3.06
C ASP A 42 -13.56 -7.90 -2.92
N HIS A 43 -13.43 -6.68 -2.40
CA HIS A 43 -12.14 -6.10 -2.07
C HIS A 43 -11.43 -6.90 -0.97
N GLU A 44 -12.15 -7.24 0.10
CA GLU A 44 -11.61 -8.04 1.21
C GLU A 44 -11.27 -9.47 0.78
N ASP A 45 -12.07 -10.06 -0.12
CA ASP A 45 -11.83 -11.40 -0.68
C ASP A 45 -10.51 -11.44 -1.48
N CYS A 46 -10.24 -10.42 -2.30
CA CYS A 46 -8.95 -10.30 -2.99
C CYS A 46 -7.76 -10.28 -2.02
N ILE A 47 -7.90 -9.58 -0.89
CA ILE A 47 -6.84 -9.54 0.13
C ILE A 47 -6.66 -10.91 0.76
N GLU A 48 -7.75 -11.58 1.13
CA GLU A 48 -7.72 -12.91 1.74
C GLU A 48 -7.04 -13.93 0.86
N LEU A 49 -7.39 -14.00 -0.44
CA LEU A 49 -6.78 -14.89 -1.43
C LEU A 49 -5.26 -14.68 -1.55
N ILE A 50 -4.80 -13.43 -1.52
CA ILE A 50 -3.36 -13.12 -1.57
C ILE A 50 -2.66 -13.54 -0.28
N VAL A 51 -3.25 -13.22 0.88
CA VAL A 51 -2.67 -13.54 2.19
C VAL A 51 -2.54 -15.03 2.38
N ASP A 52 -3.56 -15.81 2.02
CA ASP A 52 -3.54 -17.27 2.11
C ASP A 52 -2.44 -17.87 1.23
N GLN A 53 -2.35 -17.46 -0.03
CA GLN A 53 -1.31 -17.93 -0.94
C GLN A 53 0.10 -17.50 -0.49
N MET A 54 0.24 -16.28 0.03
CA MET A 54 1.50 -15.79 0.58
C MET A 54 1.97 -16.64 1.77
N TYR A 55 1.06 -17.03 2.65
CA TYR A 55 1.40 -17.88 3.79
C TYR A 55 1.75 -19.32 3.41
N ARG A 56 1.14 -19.85 2.36
CA ARG A 56 1.38 -21.23 1.88
C ARG A 56 2.59 -21.32 0.94
N GLY A 57 2.74 -20.35 0.03
CA GLY A 57 3.66 -20.44 -1.11
C GLY A 57 4.99 -19.72 -0.92
N SER A 58 5.05 -18.70 -0.07
CA SER A 58 6.27 -17.91 0.05
C SER A 58 7.44 -18.67 0.63
N ALA A 59 8.58 -18.66 -0.06
CA ALA A 59 9.83 -19.27 0.40
C ALA A 59 10.32 -18.66 1.72
N THR A 60 10.15 -17.37 1.92
CA THR A 60 10.37 -16.69 3.19
C THR A 60 9.05 -16.57 3.95
N ARG A 61 9.00 -17.04 5.18
CA ARG A 61 7.80 -16.87 6.00
C ARG A 61 7.53 -15.39 6.24
N MET A 62 6.38 -14.95 5.81
CA MET A 62 5.93 -13.55 5.95
C MET A 62 5.03 -13.37 7.16
N GLN A 63 4.97 -12.17 7.67
CA GLN A 63 3.90 -11.64 8.51
C GLN A 63 3.12 -10.62 7.71
N PHE A 64 1.84 -10.55 7.94
CA PHE A 64 0.91 -9.62 7.30
C PHE A 64 0.36 -8.64 8.32
N SER A 65 0.13 -7.41 7.89
CA SER A 65 -0.68 -6.44 8.61
C SER A 65 -1.58 -5.69 7.62
N GLY A 66 -2.88 -5.81 7.79
CA GLY A 66 -3.86 -4.95 7.16
C GLY A 66 -3.98 -3.63 7.92
N ASN A 67 -4.31 -2.56 7.20
CA ASN A 67 -4.56 -1.23 7.79
C ASN A 67 -3.40 -0.65 8.63
N LYS A 68 -2.15 -0.98 8.32
CA LYS A 68 -1.00 -0.43 9.02
C LYS A 68 -0.63 0.94 8.45
N GLY A 69 -0.67 1.97 9.29
CA GLY A 69 -0.23 3.31 8.91
C GLY A 69 1.28 3.35 8.62
N LEU A 70 1.64 3.84 7.45
CA LEU A 70 3.02 4.04 7.01
C LEU A 70 3.30 5.53 6.80
N LYS A 71 4.49 5.96 7.22
CA LYS A 71 5.07 7.26 6.88
C LYS A 71 6.01 7.07 5.70
N LEU A 72 5.71 7.73 4.57
CA LEU A 72 6.52 7.69 3.35
C LEU A 72 7.33 8.98 3.23
N LYS A 73 8.53 8.88 2.65
CA LYS A 73 9.37 10.05 2.38
C LYS A 73 8.79 10.84 1.21
N ASN A 74 8.69 12.17 1.36
CA ASN A 74 8.37 13.07 0.25
C ASN A 74 9.59 13.33 -0.61
N ALA A 75 9.35 13.74 -1.87
CA ALA A 75 10.41 14.20 -2.78
C ALA A 75 11.21 15.36 -2.17
N ASP A 76 10.56 16.23 -1.42
CA ASP A 76 11.15 17.42 -0.81
C ASP A 76 11.70 17.18 0.61
N GLY A 77 11.44 16.01 1.19
CA GLY A 77 11.85 15.67 2.55
C GLY A 77 11.14 16.46 3.66
N LEU A 78 10.11 17.26 3.32
CA LEU A 78 9.48 18.21 4.24
C LEU A 78 8.23 17.66 4.93
N LEU A 79 7.36 16.95 4.21
CA LEU A 79 6.17 16.30 4.79
C LEU A 79 6.15 14.84 4.37
N ALA A 80 6.13 13.93 5.34
CA ALA A 80 5.97 12.52 5.02
C ALA A 80 4.49 12.22 4.71
N ASP A 81 4.21 11.62 3.56
CA ASP A 81 2.90 11.07 3.31
C ASP A 81 2.56 10.03 4.39
N HIS A 82 1.30 10.02 4.81
CA HIS A 82 0.77 9.09 5.79
C HIS A 82 -0.31 8.25 5.11
N VAL A 83 0.04 7.02 4.76
CA VAL A 83 -0.82 6.12 3.98
C VAL A 83 -1.21 4.89 4.79
N ILE A 84 -2.36 4.32 4.48
CA ILE A 84 -2.84 3.08 5.09
C ILE A 84 -3.06 2.08 3.95
N PRO A 85 -2.04 1.31 3.57
CA PRO A 85 -2.20 0.26 2.55
C PRO A 85 -3.23 -0.78 2.99
N ASP A 86 -3.89 -1.41 2.02
CA ASP A 86 -4.78 -2.53 2.29
C ASP A 86 -4.02 -3.71 2.92
N GLY A 87 -2.76 -3.89 2.55
CA GLY A 87 -1.90 -4.87 3.19
C GLY A 87 -0.42 -4.54 3.12
N THR A 88 0.32 -5.00 4.13
CA THR A 88 1.77 -4.95 4.16
C THR A 88 2.34 -6.30 4.55
N PHE A 89 3.42 -6.71 3.90
CA PHE A 89 4.15 -7.94 4.21
C PHE A 89 5.59 -7.63 4.59
N ALA A 90 6.08 -8.34 5.60
CA ALA A 90 7.47 -8.29 6.04
C ALA A 90 7.94 -9.68 6.46
N PRO A 91 9.25 -9.99 6.44
CA PRO A 91 9.74 -11.25 6.97
C PRO A 91 9.33 -11.46 8.42
N ARG A 92 8.77 -12.62 8.75
CA ARG A 92 8.31 -12.92 10.11
C ARG A 92 9.42 -12.81 11.15
N THR A 93 10.65 -13.07 10.76
CA THR A 93 11.84 -12.99 11.63
C THR A 93 12.15 -11.57 12.07
N SER A 94 11.75 -10.55 11.28
CA SER A 94 11.98 -9.13 11.63
C SER A 94 11.09 -8.65 12.77
N ARG A 95 9.93 -9.29 12.99
CA ARG A 95 8.89 -8.85 13.94
C ARG A 95 8.53 -7.37 13.78
N LEU A 96 8.51 -6.89 12.53
CA LEU A 96 8.41 -5.47 12.18
C LEU A 96 7.27 -4.73 12.87
N TYR A 97 6.11 -5.37 13.01
CA TYR A 97 4.92 -4.71 13.56
C TYR A 97 4.84 -4.78 15.09
N ARG A 98 5.72 -5.53 15.75
CA ARG A 98 5.67 -5.70 17.20
C ARG A 98 6.13 -4.43 17.90
N GLY A 99 5.22 -3.80 18.65
CA GLY A 99 5.49 -2.53 19.35
C GLY A 99 5.61 -1.32 18.44
N ALA A 100 5.27 -1.46 17.14
CA ALA A 100 5.27 -0.33 16.23
C ALA A 100 4.14 0.65 16.56
N GLU A 101 4.44 1.93 16.47
CA GLU A 101 3.46 3.01 16.60
C GLU A 101 2.37 2.89 15.52
N PRO A 102 1.18 3.52 15.70
CA PRO A 102 0.10 3.52 14.69
C PRO A 102 0.60 3.95 13.31
N TRP A 103 1.40 5.00 13.26
CA TRP A 103 2.12 5.47 12.08
C TRP A 103 3.61 5.11 12.21
N MET A 104 4.11 4.22 11.39
CA MET A 104 5.51 3.77 11.43
C MET A 104 6.27 4.11 10.15
N PRO A 105 7.61 4.22 10.18
CA PRO A 105 8.40 4.26 8.96
C PRO A 105 8.15 3.02 8.11
N CYS A 106 8.28 3.15 6.79
CA CYS A 106 8.08 2.03 5.86
C CYS A 106 9.29 1.09 5.74
N ASP A 107 10.39 1.41 6.41
CA ASP A 107 11.60 0.59 6.41
C ASP A 107 11.32 -0.84 6.91
N GLY A 108 11.78 -1.84 6.18
CA GLY A 108 11.58 -3.27 6.50
C GLY A 108 10.28 -3.86 5.95
N VAL A 109 9.38 -3.08 5.38
CA VAL A 109 8.26 -3.60 4.59
C VAL A 109 8.80 -4.17 3.28
N SER A 110 8.49 -5.42 2.97
CA SER A 110 8.94 -6.09 1.75
C SER A 110 7.98 -5.88 0.58
N LEU A 111 6.69 -5.86 0.85
CA LEU A 111 5.65 -5.68 -0.16
C LEU A 111 4.46 -4.93 0.44
N VAL A 112 3.95 -3.98 -0.32
CA VAL A 112 2.67 -3.32 -0.09
C VAL A 112 1.65 -3.86 -1.08
N LEU A 113 0.44 -4.12 -0.59
CA LEU A 113 -0.73 -4.55 -1.35
C LEU A 113 -1.77 -3.45 -1.35
N GLU A 114 -2.30 -3.15 -2.52
CA GLU A 114 -3.50 -2.33 -2.72
C GLU A 114 -4.48 -3.04 -3.65
N VAL A 115 -5.74 -2.96 -3.31
CA VAL A 115 -6.86 -3.43 -4.14
C VAL A 115 -7.67 -2.21 -4.55
N THR A 116 -7.93 -2.01 -5.84
CA THR A 116 -8.65 -0.82 -6.29
C THR A 116 -10.08 -0.81 -5.80
N SER A 117 -10.46 0.35 -5.22
CA SER A 117 -11.84 0.69 -4.90
C SER A 117 -12.49 1.47 -6.06
N SER A 118 -13.67 2.01 -5.83
CA SER A 118 -14.41 2.80 -6.83
C SER A 118 -13.74 4.14 -7.24
N LYS A 119 -12.64 4.55 -6.60
CA LYS A 119 -11.89 5.77 -6.93
C LYS A 119 -10.40 5.47 -7.21
N PRO A 120 -10.08 4.84 -8.33
CA PRO A 120 -8.77 4.18 -8.52
C PRO A 120 -7.60 5.11 -8.85
N ARG A 121 -7.81 6.38 -9.26
CA ARG A 121 -6.71 7.20 -9.82
C ARG A 121 -5.67 7.67 -8.81
N ALA A 122 -6.09 8.12 -7.62
CA ALA A 122 -5.16 8.61 -6.60
C ALA A 122 -4.30 7.47 -6.03
N ASP A 123 -4.90 6.28 -5.86
CA ASP A 123 -4.21 5.11 -5.31
C ASP A 123 -3.19 4.53 -6.29
N ARG A 124 -3.48 4.57 -7.58
CA ARG A 124 -2.62 3.97 -8.61
C ARG A 124 -1.30 4.71 -8.83
N GLU A 125 -1.30 6.03 -8.79
CA GLU A 125 -0.13 6.84 -9.14
C GLU A 125 0.54 7.47 -7.91
N ALA A 126 -0.18 8.25 -7.11
CA ALA A 126 0.40 8.98 -6.01
C ALA A 126 0.98 8.05 -4.94
N LYS A 127 0.23 7.02 -4.53
CA LYS A 127 0.72 6.00 -3.59
C LYS A 127 1.89 5.20 -4.17
N ARG A 128 1.81 4.79 -5.46
CA ARG A 128 2.89 4.06 -6.13
C ARG A 128 4.20 4.84 -6.09
N HIS A 129 4.17 6.12 -6.44
CA HIS A 129 5.32 7.01 -6.35
C HIS A 129 5.82 7.11 -4.91
N GLY A 130 4.91 7.27 -3.95
CA GLY A 130 5.25 7.30 -2.53
C GLY A 130 5.93 6.02 -2.04
N TYR A 131 5.44 4.84 -2.44
CA TYR A 131 6.05 3.56 -2.10
C TYR A 131 7.43 3.39 -2.71
N ALA A 132 7.61 3.80 -3.98
CA ALA A 132 8.91 3.78 -4.64
C ALA A 132 9.93 4.70 -3.95
N ARG A 133 9.55 5.96 -3.65
CA ARG A 133 10.39 6.91 -2.89
C ARG A 133 10.73 6.38 -1.50
N GLY A 134 9.79 5.68 -0.86
CA GLY A 134 10.00 5.01 0.42
C GLY A 134 10.98 3.83 0.36
N GLY A 135 11.36 3.39 -0.84
CA GLY A 135 12.25 2.26 -1.05
C GLY A 135 11.61 0.91 -0.74
N ILE A 136 10.27 0.81 -0.77
CA ILE A 136 9.57 -0.46 -0.57
C ILE A 136 9.85 -1.36 -1.78
N PRO A 137 10.45 -2.56 -1.60
CA PRO A 137 10.92 -3.36 -2.72
C PRO A 137 9.84 -3.74 -3.73
N PHE A 138 8.62 -4.04 -3.24
CA PHE A 138 7.53 -4.49 -4.09
C PHE A 138 6.22 -3.79 -3.75
N TYR A 139 5.49 -3.44 -4.81
CA TYR A 139 4.13 -2.96 -4.74
C TYR A 139 3.24 -3.85 -5.62
N LEU A 140 2.25 -4.48 -5.01
CA LEU A 140 1.29 -5.34 -5.69
C LEU A 140 -0.05 -4.62 -5.77
N LEU A 141 -0.52 -4.36 -7.00
CA LEU A 141 -1.78 -3.71 -7.29
C LEU A 141 -2.76 -4.69 -7.91
N VAL A 142 -3.88 -4.93 -7.24
CA VAL A 142 -5.03 -5.64 -7.80
C VAL A 142 -5.98 -4.62 -8.40
N ASP A 143 -6.09 -4.59 -9.71
CA ASP A 143 -6.98 -3.68 -10.43
C ASP A 143 -8.27 -4.40 -10.84
N ARG A 144 -9.29 -4.24 -10.00
CA ARG A 144 -10.60 -4.88 -10.20
C ARG A 144 -11.35 -4.36 -11.42
N GLN A 145 -11.09 -3.09 -11.82
CA GLN A 145 -11.75 -2.49 -12.99
C GLN A 145 -11.16 -3.03 -14.30
N GLU A 146 -9.83 -3.18 -14.32
CA GLU A 146 -9.12 -3.70 -15.48
C GLU A 146 -8.98 -5.24 -15.46
N SER A 147 -9.52 -5.91 -14.42
CA SER A 147 -9.39 -7.35 -14.20
C SER A 147 -7.94 -7.82 -14.36
N SER A 148 -7.03 -7.12 -13.69
CA SER A 148 -5.58 -7.36 -13.79
C SER A 148 -4.88 -7.21 -12.46
N ILE A 149 -3.71 -7.83 -12.35
CA ILE A 149 -2.81 -7.69 -11.21
C ILE A 149 -1.42 -7.28 -11.70
N THR A 150 -0.83 -6.31 -11.04
CA THR A 150 0.49 -5.77 -11.40
C THR A 150 1.43 -5.83 -10.22
N LEU A 151 2.59 -6.43 -10.41
CA LEU A 151 3.72 -6.33 -9.50
C LEU A 151 4.68 -5.26 -9.99
N PHE A 152 4.89 -4.23 -9.20
CA PHE A 152 5.93 -3.23 -9.38
C PHE A 152 7.16 -3.60 -8.55
N SER A 153 8.35 -3.39 -9.11
CA SER A 153 9.63 -3.74 -8.47
C SER A 153 10.75 -2.78 -8.88
N ASP A 154 11.90 -2.89 -8.25
CA ASP A 154 13.04 -2.00 -8.44
C ASP A 154 12.69 -0.53 -8.20
N PRO A 155 12.44 -0.13 -6.91
CA PRO A 155 12.03 1.22 -6.57
C PRO A 155 13.11 2.25 -6.93
N GLY A 156 12.70 3.31 -7.62
CA GLY A 156 13.51 4.47 -7.98
C GLY A 156 13.15 5.70 -7.14
N GLN A 157 13.68 6.86 -7.52
CA GLN A 157 13.40 8.12 -6.83
C GLN A 157 11.96 8.60 -7.04
N ASP A 158 11.40 8.37 -8.22
CA ASP A 158 10.07 8.87 -8.59
C ASP A 158 9.05 7.75 -8.79
N ASP A 159 9.49 6.56 -9.23
CA ASP A 159 8.61 5.44 -9.52
C ASP A 159 9.40 4.11 -9.50
N TYR A 160 8.69 2.99 -9.60
CA TYR A 160 9.28 1.68 -9.84
C TYR A 160 9.79 1.57 -11.28
N ARG A 161 10.98 1.02 -11.45
CA ARG A 161 11.62 0.86 -12.78
C ARG A 161 11.12 -0.34 -13.55
N GLN A 162 10.52 -1.30 -12.86
CA GLN A 162 10.03 -2.54 -13.45
C GLN A 162 8.60 -2.82 -13.01
N HIS A 163 7.82 -3.41 -13.91
CA HIS A 163 6.50 -3.93 -13.57
C HIS A 163 6.17 -5.14 -14.44
N CYS A 164 5.33 -6.01 -13.91
CA CYS A 164 4.74 -7.15 -14.61
C CYS A 164 3.25 -7.18 -14.36
N THR A 165 2.46 -7.12 -15.42
CA THR A 165 0.99 -7.15 -15.35
C THR A 165 0.47 -8.43 -16.00
N VAL A 166 -0.46 -9.10 -15.34
CA VAL A 166 -1.20 -10.23 -15.89
C VAL A 166 -2.71 -10.00 -15.71
N ALA A 167 -3.49 -10.52 -16.65
CA ALA A 167 -4.95 -10.55 -16.49
C ALA A 167 -5.33 -11.58 -15.42
N PHE A 168 -6.46 -11.37 -14.75
CA PHE A 168 -7.03 -12.39 -13.84
C PHE A 168 -7.16 -13.73 -14.55
N GLY A 169 -6.93 -14.83 -13.83
CA GLY A 169 -6.87 -16.18 -14.35
C GLY A 169 -5.48 -16.56 -14.93
N LYS A 170 -4.50 -15.66 -14.84
CA LYS A 170 -3.11 -15.94 -15.22
C LYS A 170 -2.19 -15.83 -13.99
N PRO A 171 -1.24 -16.78 -13.80
CA PRO A 171 -0.33 -16.72 -12.69
C PRO A 171 0.60 -15.51 -12.78
N LEU A 172 0.88 -14.88 -11.64
CA LEU A 172 1.87 -13.81 -11.52
C LEU A 172 3.06 -14.32 -10.70
N THR A 173 4.24 -14.36 -11.31
CA THR A 173 5.46 -14.77 -10.60
C THR A 173 5.90 -13.70 -9.60
N LEU A 174 5.93 -14.05 -8.32
CA LEU A 174 6.51 -13.23 -7.27
C LEU A 174 7.98 -13.65 -7.07
N PRO A 175 8.95 -12.73 -7.29
CA PRO A 175 10.37 -13.05 -7.15
C PRO A 175 10.78 -13.25 -5.68
N ALA A 176 12.04 -13.52 -5.44
CA ALA A 176 12.59 -13.55 -4.08
C ALA A 176 12.30 -12.20 -3.36
N PRO A 177 11.94 -12.23 -2.08
CA PRO A 177 12.01 -13.35 -1.14
C PRO A 177 10.80 -14.29 -1.14
N PHE A 178 9.78 -14.04 -1.99
CA PHE A 178 8.56 -14.83 -2.05
C PHE A 178 8.77 -16.13 -2.85
N SER A 179 9.26 -16.04 -4.09
CA SER A 179 9.67 -17.15 -4.95
C SER A 179 8.56 -18.17 -5.24
N PHE A 180 7.36 -17.69 -5.58
CA PHE A 180 6.25 -18.54 -6.02
C PHE A 180 5.38 -17.83 -7.05
N ASP A 181 4.53 -18.58 -7.74
CA ASP A 181 3.54 -18.04 -8.67
C ASP A 181 2.21 -17.83 -7.93
N LEU A 182 1.77 -16.58 -7.87
CA LEU A 182 0.46 -16.21 -7.33
C LEU A 182 -0.61 -16.62 -8.35
N ASP A 183 -1.51 -17.49 -7.93
CA ASP A 183 -2.68 -17.88 -8.72
C ASP A 183 -3.74 -16.79 -8.66
N THR A 184 -4.25 -16.39 -9.81
CA THR A 184 -5.30 -15.35 -9.92
C THR A 184 -6.60 -15.89 -10.53
N ALA A 185 -6.80 -17.22 -10.52
CA ALA A 185 -7.96 -17.84 -11.13
C ALA A 185 -9.28 -17.44 -10.43
N ASP A 186 -9.23 -17.25 -9.12
CA ASP A 186 -10.39 -16.88 -8.29
C ASP A 186 -10.57 -15.37 -8.08
N PHE A 187 -9.75 -14.54 -8.75
CA PHE A 187 -9.92 -13.07 -8.73
C PHE A 187 -10.99 -12.67 -9.74
N LEU A 188 -12.04 -12.04 -9.30
CA LEU A 188 -13.20 -11.67 -10.13
C LEU A 188 -13.25 -10.18 -10.41
#